data_167798ced0f47d9345c7a3e1f7660daf
#
_entry.id   167798ced0f47d9345c7a3e1f7660daf
#
_cell.length_a   1.000
_cell.length_b   1.000
_cell.length_c   1.000
_cell.angle_alpha   90.00
_cell.angle_beta   90.00
_cell.angle_gamma   90.00
#
_symmetry.space_group_name_H-M   'P 1'
#
loop_
_entity.id
_entity.type
_entity.pdbx_description
1 polymer ?
#
loop_
_entity_poly.entity_id
_entity_poly.type
_entity_poly.pdbx_seq_one_letter_code
_entity_poly.pdbx_strand_id
1 'polypeptide(L)' 'MNKFVFKKSKDSNIIKSIRFPEAMNNRINSIVEEANKGKTNKEYSFNGFVVSACQFALDNMEEK' A
#
# COMPACT_ATOMS: atom_id res chain seq x y z
N MET A 1 -20.24 -2.31 -0.64
CA MET A 1 -19.05 -1.56 -0.21
C MET A 1 -17.79 -2.30 -0.54
N ASN A 2 -16.84 -1.62 -1.11
CA ASN A 2 -15.60 -2.26 -1.53
C ASN A 2 -14.61 -2.30 -0.40
N LYS A 3 -13.87 -3.37 -0.35
CA LYS A 3 -12.83 -3.52 0.65
C LYS A 3 -11.47 -3.20 0.03
N PHE A 4 -10.63 -2.57 0.84
CA PHE A 4 -9.27 -2.31 0.41
C PHE A 4 -8.50 -3.63 0.38
N VAL A 5 -7.90 -3.91 -0.76
CA VAL A 5 -7.13 -5.13 -0.93
C VAL A 5 -5.65 -4.77 -1.00
N PHE A 6 -4.87 -5.32 -0.08
CA PHE A 6 -3.44 -5.09 -0.03
C PHE A 6 -2.77 -6.08 -0.97
N LYS A 7 -2.42 -5.60 -2.15
CA LYS A 7 -1.86 -6.46 -3.17
C LYS A 7 -0.35 -6.51 -3.09
N LYS A 8 0.22 -7.56 -3.62
CA LYS A 8 1.66 -7.69 -3.68
C LYS A 8 2.23 -6.70 -4.66
N SER A 9 3.46 -6.31 -4.40
CA SER A 9 4.15 -5.40 -5.30
C SER A 9 4.41 -6.05 -6.64
N LYS A 10 4.26 -5.26 -7.68
CA LYS A 10 4.59 -5.68 -9.01
C LYS A 10 5.70 -4.81 -9.54
N ASP A 11 6.41 -5.34 -10.51
CA ASP A 11 7.48 -4.57 -11.12
C ASP A 11 6.93 -3.68 -12.22
N SER A 12 7.83 -3.03 -12.95
CA SER A 12 7.48 -2.19 -14.09
C SER A 12 6.71 -0.95 -13.66
N ASN A 13 7.22 -0.27 -12.69
CA ASN A 13 6.54 0.90 -12.18
C ASN A 13 7.35 2.14 -12.44
N ILE A 14 6.64 3.24 -12.58
CA ILE A 14 7.27 4.55 -12.64
C ILE A 14 7.64 4.97 -11.23
N ILE A 15 8.86 5.41 -11.05
CA ILE A 15 9.34 5.79 -9.73
C ILE A 15 8.94 7.22 -9.44
N LYS A 16 8.32 7.40 -8.29
CA LYS A 16 7.91 8.71 -7.82
C LYS A 16 8.28 8.87 -6.36
N SER A 17 8.69 10.06 -6.00
CA SER A 17 9.01 10.37 -4.62
C SER A 17 7.82 11.07 -3.99
N ILE A 18 7.37 10.54 -2.87
CA ILE A 18 6.21 11.07 -2.17
C ILE A 18 6.61 11.29 -0.73
N ARG A 19 6.19 12.44 -0.19
CA ARG A 19 6.45 12.76 1.20
C ARG A 19 5.26 12.34 2.04
N PHE A 20 5.55 11.71 3.16
CA PHE A 20 4.51 11.27 4.07
C PHE A 20 4.70 11.94 5.42
N PRO A 21 3.61 12.34 6.07
CA PRO A 21 3.70 12.71 7.48
C PRO A 21 4.26 11.55 8.28
N GLU A 22 5.00 11.88 9.31
CA GLU A 22 5.66 10.84 10.10
C GLU A 22 4.66 9.83 10.65
N ALA A 23 3.54 10.33 11.16
CA ALA A 23 2.53 9.45 11.74
C ALA A 23 1.99 8.46 10.71
N MET A 24 1.74 8.95 9.50
CA MET A 24 1.23 8.09 8.45
C MET A 24 2.28 7.07 8.03
N ASN A 25 3.51 7.51 7.93
CA ASN A 25 4.61 6.61 7.57
C ASN A 25 4.73 5.46 8.55
N ASN A 26 4.70 5.80 9.85
CA ASN A 26 4.83 4.79 10.88
C ASN A 26 3.66 3.81 10.87
N ARG A 27 2.49 4.32 10.59
CA ARG A 27 1.30 3.49 10.56
C ARG A 27 1.35 2.51 9.42
N ILE A 28 1.79 2.97 8.25
CA ILE A 28 1.90 2.09 7.10
C ILE A 28 2.95 1.02 7.34
N ASN A 29 4.06 1.40 7.96
CA ASN A 29 5.11 0.43 8.28
C ASN A 29 4.59 -0.67 9.20
N SER A 30 3.77 -0.28 10.18
CA SER A 30 3.18 -1.26 11.09
C SER A 30 2.27 -2.22 10.35
N ILE A 31 1.48 -1.70 9.42
CA ILE A 31 0.56 -2.53 8.65
C ILE A 31 1.34 -3.51 7.78
N VAL A 32 2.41 -3.04 7.16
CA VAL A 32 3.23 -3.89 6.32
C VAL A 32 3.88 -4.99 7.15
N GLU A 33 4.37 -4.65 8.33
CA GLU A 33 4.97 -5.65 9.20
C GLU A 33 3.96 -6.70 9.60
N GLU A 34 2.76 -6.25 9.92
CA GLU A 34 1.72 -7.18 10.33
C GLU A 34 1.35 -8.11 9.17
N ALA A 35 1.29 -7.57 7.97
CA ALA A 35 0.94 -8.37 6.80
C ALA A 35 1.99 -9.43 6.51
N ASN A 36 3.25 -9.15 6.85
CA ASN A 36 4.33 -10.10 6.61
C ASN A 36 4.57 -11.04 7.77
N LYS A 37 3.84 -10.86 8.84
CA LYS A 37 4.07 -11.62 10.05
C LYS A 37 3.84 -13.10 9.81
N GLY A 38 4.79 -13.90 10.22
CA GLY A 38 4.67 -15.34 10.09
C GLY A 38 4.99 -15.88 8.71
N LYS A 39 5.40 -15.02 7.81
CA LYS A 39 5.75 -15.45 6.47
C LYS A 39 7.24 -15.61 6.32
N THR A 40 7.64 -16.59 5.55
CA THR A 40 9.06 -16.83 5.31
C THR A 40 9.63 -15.75 4.41
N ASN A 41 8.85 -15.34 3.43
CA ASN A 41 9.27 -14.28 2.52
C ASN A 41 8.39 -13.07 2.73
N LYS A 42 8.99 -11.91 2.59
CA LYS A 42 8.22 -10.68 2.70
C LYS A 42 7.51 -10.43 1.38
N GLU A 43 6.21 -10.67 1.38
CA GLU A 43 5.40 -10.52 0.19
C GLU A 43 4.85 -9.12 0.03
N TYR A 44 4.78 -8.38 1.11
CA TYR A 44 4.20 -7.05 1.09
C TYR A 44 5.25 -6.02 1.39
N SER A 45 5.10 -4.86 0.82
CA SER A 45 6.05 -3.78 1.01
C SER A 45 5.31 -2.47 1.21
N PHE A 46 6.05 -1.48 1.70
CA PHE A 46 5.50 -0.14 1.84
C PHE A 46 4.99 0.35 0.49
N ASN A 47 5.80 0.18 -0.53
CA ASN A 47 5.42 0.62 -1.86
C ASN A 47 4.17 -0.09 -2.35
N GLY A 48 4.10 -1.39 -2.09
CA GLY A 48 2.93 -2.17 -2.49
C GLY A 48 1.67 -1.68 -1.81
N PHE A 49 1.79 -1.33 -0.53
CA PHE A 49 0.65 -0.80 0.19
C PHE A 49 0.18 0.51 -0.44
N VAL A 50 1.13 1.40 -0.73
CA VAL A 50 0.77 2.70 -1.30
C VAL A 50 0.10 2.54 -2.64
N VAL A 51 0.65 1.69 -3.49
CA VAL A 51 0.06 1.47 -4.81
C VAL A 51 -1.33 0.87 -4.69
N SER A 52 -1.50 -0.07 -3.78
CA SER A 52 -2.82 -0.69 -3.58
C SER A 52 -3.82 0.33 -3.06
N ALA A 53 -3.38 1.20 -2.16
CA ALA A 53 -4.26 2.22 -1.61
C ALA A 53 -4.68 3.20 -2.71
N CYS A 54 -3.74 3.57 -3.58
CA CYS A 54 -4.06 4.46 -4.68
C CYS A 54 -5.04 3.80 -5.64
N GLN A 55 -4.84 2.53 -5.92
CA GLN A 55 -5.75 1.81 -6.79
C GLN A 55 -7.14 1.75 -6.19
N PHE A 56 -7.21 1.47 -4.90
CA PHE A 56 -8.49 1.43 -4.21
C PHE A 56 -9.19 2.78 -4.29
N ALA A 57 -8.44 3.85 -4.07
CA ALA A 57 -9.01 5.19 -4.11
C ALA A 57 -9.52 5.52 -5.50
N LEU A 58 -8.74 5.17 -6.52
CA LEU A 58 -9.15 5.44 -7.89
C LEU A 58 -10.41 4.67 -8.26
N ASP A 59 -10.49 3.43 -7.81
CA ASP A 59 -11.64 2.59 -8.14
C ASP A 59 -12.91 3.05 -7.44
N ASN A 60 -12.74 3.79 -6.34
CA ASN A 60 -13.88 4.20 -5.54
C ASN A 60 -14.10 5.70 -5.54
N MET A 61 -13.45 6.40 -6.44
CA MET A 61 -13.66 7.83 -6.57
C MET A 61 -15.05 8.11 -7.12
N GLU A 62 -15.66 9.11 -6.53
CA GLU A 62 -16.93 9.58 -7.08
C GLU A 62 -16.64 10.67 -8.08
N GLU A 63 -17.27 10.58 -9.20
CA GLU A 63 -17.14 11.63 -10.21
C GLU A 63 -18.12 12.73 -9.95
N LYS A 64 -17.62 13.93 -10.06
CA LYS A 64 -18.46 15.11 -9.85
C LYS A 64 -18.70 15.83 -11.15
#